data_6ae60076d4d359584e448984a3909092
#
_entry.id   6ae60076d4d359584e448984a3909092
#
_cell.length_a   1.000
_cell.length_b   1.000
_cell.length_c   1.000
_cell.angle_alpha   90.00
_cell.angle_beta   90.00
_cell.angle_gamma   90.00
#
_symmetry.space_group_name_H-M   'P 1'
#
loop_
_entity.id
_entity.type
_entity.pdbx_description
1 polymer ?
#
loop_
_entity_poly.entity_id
_entity_poly.type
_entity_poly.pdbx_seq_one_letter_code
_entity_poly.pdbx_strand_id
1 'polypeptide(L)'
;MTIEQLQEELDKLREDYSQLESNFDSMSEGYQESLLLYDRLEETCRELEETNRNLDIARLKAEESSRMKSEFKQQISHEIRTPLNIITGFSQVITSSDMELDADTKADINRQILENTDRITRLVNKMLELSDANSQAVIERNDQVPALQIATEAVEASYIANAPHLDFEMNVSAEAETVVLNTNCRSAVRALTLILGNACKFTKAPEAHSRHDIPQEKQKAQLSIDVDDRMVRFVVEDTGIGITAEEAEHIFEEFVQLNHYYDGTGIGLTVARSLARRLGGDIVLDTSYQPGARFVMTLPL
;
A
#
# COMPACT_ATOMS: atom_id res chain seq x y z
N MET A 1 39.08 22.34 -86.77
CA MET A 1 38.90 21.24 -85.79
C MET A 1 38.74 19.97 -86.58
N THR A 2 39.66 19.04 -86.46
CA THR A 2 39.61 17.77 -87.18
C THR A 2 38.64 16.80 -86.53
N ILE A 3 38.15 15.78 -87.21
CA ILE A 3 37.22 14.77 -86.70
C ILE A 3 37.83 14.03 -85.47
N GLU A 4 39.13 13.78 -85.50
CA GLU A 4 39.88 13.22 -84.41
C GLU A 4 39.87 14.09 -83.11
N GLN A 5 40.03 15.40 -83.24
CA GLN A 5 39.95 16.33 -82.11
C GLN A 5 38.54 16.38 -81.49
N LEU A 6 37.50 16.25 -82.31
CA LEU A 6 36.10 16.16 -81.82
C LEU A 6 35.82 14.84 -81.14
N GLN A 7 36.40 13.73 -81.55
CA GLN A 7 36.30 12.42 -80.87
C GLN A 7 37.00 12.42 -79.54
N GLU A 8 38.18 12.99 -79.42
CA GLU A 8 38.94 13.09 -78.20
C GLU A 8 38.23 13.98 -77.13
N GLU A 9 37.63 15.06 -77.60
CA GLU A 9 36.78 15.97 -76.79
C GLU A 9 35.50 15.26 -76.28
N LEU A 10 34.88 14.47 -77.13
CA LEU A 10 33.68 13.70 -76.86
C LEU A 10 33.95 12.59 -75.83
N ASP A 11 35.10 11.88 -75.97
CA ASP A 11 35.48 10.81 -75.01
C ASP A 11 35.84 11.40 -73.63
N LYS A 12 36.52 12.55 -73.58
CA LYS A 12 36.77 13.28 -72.35
C LYS A 12 35.45 13.76 -71.69
N LEU A 13 34.51 14.25 -72.46
CA LEU A 13 33.22 14.64 -71.91
C LEU A 13 32.40 13.46 -71.35
N ARG A 14 32.54 12.27 -71.91
CA ARG A 14 31.96 11.05 -71.45
C ARG A 14 32.57 10.59 -70.11
N GLU A 15 33.88 10.72 -70.04
CA GLU A 15 34.63 10.38 -68.79
C GLU A 15 34.26 11.33 -67.64
N ASP A 16 34.22 12.66 -67.96
CA ASP A 16 33.78 13.69 -66.98
C ASP A 16 32.32 13.46 -66.54
N TYR A 17 31.43 13.09 -67.48
CA TYR A 17 30.02 12.78 -67.14
C TYR A 17 29.91 11.53 -66.26
N SER A 18 30.62 10.45 -66.57
CA SER A 18 30.64 9.23 -65.75
C SER A 18 31.16 9.50 -64.34
N GLN A 19 32.21 10.35 -64.23
CA GLN A 19 32.75 10.76 -62.94
C GLN A 19 31.72 11.59 -62.11
N LEU A 20 30.99 12.48 -62.80
CA LEU A 20 29.96 13.29 -62.15
C LEU A 20 28.79 12.43 -61.65
N GLU A 21 28.36 11.43 -62.45
CA GLU A 21 27.31 10.48 -62.12
C GLU A 21 27.70 9.64 -60.86
N SER A 22 28.93 9.10 -60.83
CA SER A 22 29.47 8.39 -59.69
C SER A 22 29.55 9.26 -58.42
N ASN A 23 29.95 10.53 -58.56
CA ASN A 23 30.00 11.48 -57.45
C ASN A 23 28.60 11.81 -56.92
N PHE A 24 27.60 11.95 -57.84
CA PHE A 24 26.21 12.18 -57.49
C PHE A 24 25.60 11.01 -56.73
N ASP A 25 25.84 9.77 -57.15
CA ASP A 25 25.37 8.57 -56.51
C ASP A 25 25.96 8.44 -55.06
N SER A 26 27.28 8.66 -54.92
CA SER A 26 27.93 8.66 -53.63
C SER A 26 27.40 9.73 -52.69
N MET A 27 27.10 10.92 -53.20
CA MET A 27 26.50 12.01 -52.42
C MET A 27 25.05 11.69 -52.02
N SER A 28 24.29 11.05 -52.94
CA SER A 28 22.91 10.60 -52.66
C SER A 28 22.86 9.53 -51.58
N GLU A 29 23.78 8.53 -51.62
CA GLU A 29 23.90 7.52 -50.59
C GLU A 29 24.27 8.13 -49.24
N GLY A 30 25.24 9.04 -49.17
CA GLY A 30 25.62 9.74 -47.94
C GLY A 30 24.50 10.60 -47.37
N TYR A 31 23.66 11.17 -48.23
CA TYR A 31 22.47 11.94 -47.78
C TYR A 31 21.41 11.00 -47.16
N GLN A 32 21.15 9.85 -47.75
CA GLN A 32 20.22 8.85 -47.22
C GLN A 32 20.69 8.28 -45.88
N GLU A 33 21.99 7.99 -45.78
CA GLU A 33 22.58 7.54 -44.51
C GLU A 33 22.46 8.60 -43.41
N SER A 34 22.66 9.87 -43.74
CA SER A 34 22.48 11.00 -42.84
C SER A 34 21.03 11.13 -42.35
N LEU A 35 20.04 10.96 -43.25
CA LEU A 35 18.63 10.96 -42.86
C LEU A 35 18.27 9.84 -41.89
N LEU A 36 18.76 8.62 -42.11
CA LEU A 36 18.57 7.50 -41.21
C LEU A 36 19.20 7.72 -39.82
N LEU A 37 20.35 8.40 -39.79
CA LEU A 37 20.99 8.77 -38.52
C LEU A 37 20.18 9.84 -37.76
N TYR A 38 19.60 10.82 -38.50
CA TYR A 38 18.73 11.82 -37.87
C TYR A 38 17.47 11.19 -37.27
N ASP A 39 16.81 10.29 -37.98
CA ASP A 39 15.61 9.60 -37.51
C ASP A 39 15.93 8.78 -36.24
N ARG A 40 17.05 8.06 -36.25
CA ARG A 40 17.52 7.28 -35.10
C ARG A 40 17.87 8.18 -33.90
N LEU A 41 18.50 9.34 -34.16
CA LEU A 41 18.81 10.31 -33.12
C LEU A 41 17.54 10.88 -32.49
N GLU A 42 16.52 11.21 -33.30
CA GLU A 42 15.24 11.70 -32.81
C GLU A 42 14.52 10.67 -31.95
N GLU A 43 14.52 9.39 -32.35
CA GLU A 43 13.95 8.29 -31.58
C GLU A 43 14.66 8.11 -30.22
N THR A 44 16.00 8.07 -30.25
CA THR A 44 16.78 7.94 -28.99
C THR A 44 16.62 9.14 -28.06
N CYS A 45 16.48 10.36 -28.58
CA CYS A 45 16.17 11.55 -27.80
C CYS A 45 14.81 11.43 -27.11
N ARG A 46 13.79 10.95 -27.83
CA ARG A 46 12.45 10.74 -27.29
C ARG A 46 12.43 9.69 -26.19
N GLU A 47 13.09 8.54 -26.39
CA GLU A 47 13.25 7.51 -25.38
C GLU A 47 13.99 8.01 -24.13
N LEU A 48 15.03 8.83 -24.33
CA LEU A 48 15.79 9.41 -23.23
C LEU A 48 14.94 10.39 -22.40
N GLU A 49 14.13 11.23 -23.07
CA GLU A 49 13.22 12.16 -22.40
C GLU A 49 12.15 11.42 -21.58
N GLU A 50 11.58 10.34 -22.12
CA GLU A 50 10.61 9.51 -21.41
C GLU A 50 11.25 8.82 -20.20
N THR A 51 12.44 8.27 -20.40
CA THR A 51 13.20 7.62 -19.30
C THR A 51 13.55 8.62 -18.19
N ASN A 52 13.96 9.84 -18.55
CA ASN A 52 14.24 10.89 -17.56
C ASN A 52 12.99 11.30 -16.79
N ARG A 53 11.83 11.45 -17.44
CA ARG A 53 10.57 11.72 -16.74
C ARG A 53 10.21 10.63 -15.76
N ASN A 54 10.32 9.38 -16.18
CA ASN A 54 10.04 8.23 -15.30
C ASN A 54 11.01 8.17 -14.11
N LEU A 55 12.28 8.49 -14.34
CA LEU A 55 13.30 8.56 -13.29
C LEU A 55 12.99 9.68 -12.28
N ASP A 56 12.60 10.86 -12.74
CA ASP A 56 12.23 11.99 -11.86
C ASP A 56 11.00 11.64 -11.01
N ILE A 57 9.97 11.01 -11.59
CA ILE A 57 8.79 10.55 -10.85
C ILE A 57 9.19 9.51 -9.79
N ALA A 58 10.01 8.53 -10.15
CA ALA A 58 10.49 7.51 -9.22
C ALA A 58 11.34 8.11 -8.09
N ARG A 59 12.20 9.11 -8.41
CA ARG A 59 13.00 9.83 -7.44
C ARG A 59 12.14 10.58 -6.43
N LEU A 60 11.15 11.36 -6.90
CA LEU A 60 10.23 12.10 -6.04
C LEU A 60 9.46 11.17 -5.09
N LYS A 61 8.96 10.04 -5.59
CA LYS A 61 8.30 9.02 -4.76
C LYS A 61 9.25 8.43 -3.71
N ALA A 62 10.50 8.15 -4.07
CA ALA A 62 11.49 7.62 -3.13
C ALA A 62 11.87 8.65 -2.05
N GLU A 63 12.03 9.93 -2.41
CA GLU A 63 12.31 11.02 -1.47
C GLU A 63 11.14 11.21 -0.49
N GLU A 64 9.90 11.18 -0.97
CA GLU A 64 8.70 11.28 -0.15
C GLU A 64 8.56 10.09 0.82
N SER A 65 8.76 8.87 0.34
CA SER A 65 8.77 7.66 1.17
C SER A 65 9.87 7.74 2.25
N SER A 66 11.06 8.21 1.90
CA SER A 66 12.17 8.39 2.86
C SER A 66 11.84 9.43 3.93
N ARG A 67 11.20 10.53 3.55
CA ARG A 67 10.74 11.58 4.48
C ARG A 67 9.69 11.01 5.44
N MET A 68 8.64 10.37 4.93
CA MET A 68 7.59 9.76 5.75
C MET A 68 8.15 8.72 6.72
N LYS A 69 9.11 7.89 6.28
CA LYS A 69 9.82 6.94 7.14
C LYS A 69 10.60 7.60 8.27
N SER A 70 11.20 8.77 8.01
CA SER A 70 11.94 9.55 9.01
C SER A 70 10.99 10.19 10.02
N GLU A 71 9.90 10.79 9.56
CA GLU A 71 8.84 11.37 10.39
C GLU A 71 8.20 10.31 11.29
N PHE A 72 7.91 9.13 10.74
CA PHE A 72 7.40 8.00 11.50
C PHE A 72 8.35 7.54 12.61
N LYS A 73 9.65 7.39 12.31
CA LYS A 73 10.66 7.05 13.33
C LYS A 73 10.70 8.09 14.46
N GLN A 74 10.60 9.36 14.11
CA GLN A 74 10.57 10.46 15.09
C GLN A 74 9.29 10.39 15.94
N GLN A 75 8.14 10.19 15.32
CA GLN A 75 6.84 10.06 15.99
C GLN A 75 6.85 8.88 16.97
N ILE A 76 7.27 7.69 16.53
CA ILE A 76 7.39 6.51 17.39
C ILE A 76 8.31 6.77 18.58
N SER A 77 9.46 7.44 18.35
CA SER A 77 10.38 7.78 19.43
C SER A 77 9.72 8.69 20.47
N HIS A 78 8.90 9.65 20.05
CA HIS A 78 8.11 10.49 20.94
C HIS A 78 7.01 9.71 21.66
N GLU A 79 6.28 8.86 20.94
CA GLU A 79 5.20 8.05 21.50
C GLU A 79 5.69 6.99 22.50
N ILE A 80 6.92 6.51 22.38
CA ILE A 80 7.56 5.63 23.37
C ILE A 80 8.07 6.42 24.58
N ARG A 81 8.67 7.61 24.35
CA ARG A 81 9.27 8.41 25.42
C ARG A 81 8.25 8.87 26.44
N THR A 82 7.05 9.26 26.01
CA THR A 82 5.98 9.74 26.89
C THR A 82 5.55 8.71 27.92
N PRO A 83 5.09 7.49 27.58
CA PRO A 83 4.72 6.47 28.56
C PRO A 83 5.92 6.01 29.38
N LEU A 84 7.13 5.96 28.80
CA LEU A 84 8.34 5.60 29.53
C LEU A 84 8.64 6.60 30.65
N ASN A 85 8.51 7.91 30.38
CA ASN A 85 8.69 8.96 31.38
C ASN A 85 7.64 8.86 32.50
N ILE A 86 6.38 8.52 32.17
CA ILE A 86 5.30 8.32 33.15
C ILE A 86 5.63 7.12 34.05
N ILE A 87 6.02 5.97 33.47
CA ILE A 87 6.42 4.78 34.23
C ILE A 87 7.60 5.10 35.15
N THR A 88 8.62 5.77 34.62
CA THR A 88 9.81 6.12 35.40
C THR A 88 9.47 7.07 36.55
N GLY A 89 8.65 8.10 36.29
CA GLY A 89 8.21 9.05 37.31
C GLY A 89 7.41 8.37 38.42
N PHE A 90 6.44 7.53 38.08
CA PHE A 90 5.67 6.78 39.09
C PHE A 90 6.52 5.75 39.84
N SER A 91 7.46 5.09 39.19
CA SER A 91 8.40 4.20 39.83
C SER A 91 9.27 4.93 40.88
N GLN A 92 9.72 6.15 40.56
CA GLN A 92 10.46 6.97 41.54
C GLN A 92 9.61 7.38 42.73
N VAL A 93 8.33 7.72 42.52
CA VAL A 93 7.38 8.06 43.61
C VAL A 93 7.16 6.86 44.54
N ILE A 94 6.95 5.66 43.99
CA ILE A 94 6.74 4.43 44.81
C ILE A 94 8.00 4.05 45.60
N THR A 95 9.18 4.28 45.01
CA THR A 95 10.47 3.90 45.65
C THR A 95 11.03 4.97 46.58
N SER A 96 10.45 6.17 46.59
CA SER A 96 10.86 7.26 47.50
C SER A 96 10.46 6.93 48.94
N SER A 97 11.44 6.88 49.82
CA SER A 97 11.24 6.58 51.26
C SER A 97 10.55 7.70 52.03
N ASP A 98 10.45 8.89 51.44
CA ASP A 98 9.97 10.12 52.11
C ASP A 98 8.45 10.34 51.94
N MET A 99 7.76 9.46 51.21
CA MET A 99 6.31 9.56 50.94
C MET A 99 5.58 8.32 51.43
N GLU A 100 4.77 8.47 52.48
CA GLU A 100 3.75 7.46 52.81
C GLU A 100 2.54 7.61 51.87
N LEU A 101 2.46 6.74 50.87
CA LEU A 101 1.34 6.67 49.94
C LEU A 101 0.23 5.80 50.54
N ASP A 102 -1.00 6.27 50.48
CA ASP A 102 -2.16 5.46 50.83
C ASP A 102 -2.41 4.30 49.82
N ALA A 103 -3.28 3.36 50.18
CA ALA A 103 -3.54 2.18 49.37
C ALA A 103 -4.20 2.53 48.01
N ASP A 104 -5.06 3.53 47.98
CA ASP A 104 -5.79 3.95 46.80
C ASP A 104 -4.85 4.64 45.79
N THR A 105 -3.98 5.54 46.27
CA THR A 105 -2.93 6.18 45.44
C THR A 105 -1.96 5.15 44.88
N LYS A 106 -1.55 4.15 45.66
CA LYS A 106 -0.72 3.03 45.17
C LYS A 106 -1.40 2.23 44.05
N ALA A 107 -2.70 1.95 44.22
CA ALA A 107 -3.49 1.23 43.21
C ALA A 107 -3.61 2.02 41.92
N ASP A 108 -3.84 3.33 42.00
CA ASP A 108 -3.92 4.21 40.84
C ASP A 108 -2.58 4.30 40.08
N ILE A 109 -1.49 4.46 40.82
CA ILE A 109 -0.15 4.48 40.20
C ILE A 109 0.16 3.16 39.50
N ASN A 110 -0.13 2.03 40.13
CA ASN A 110 0.07 0.72 39.51
C ASN A 110 -0.76 0.56 38.22
N ARG A 111 -2.01 1.01 38.25
CA ARG A 111 -2.87 1.01 37.04
C ARG A 111 -2.25 1.83 35.94
N GLN A 112 -1.79 3.05 36.22
CA GLN A 112 -1.13 3.92 35.25
C GLN A 112 0.15 3.33 34.66
N ILE A 113 0.95 2.65 35.46
CA ILE A 113 2.15 1.91 35.01
C ILE A 113 1.76 0.81 34.06
N LEU A 114 0.74 0.00 34.38
CA LEU A 114 0.27 -1.08 33.50
C LEU A 114 -0.28 -0.57 32.19
N GLU A 115 -1.12 0.46 32.23
CA GLU A 115 -1.68 1.07 31.01
C GLU A 115 -0.59 1.62 30.06
N ASN A 116 0.44 2.26 30.63
CA ASN A 116 1.55 2.79 29.84
C ASN A 116 2.48 1.67 29.33
N THR A 117 2.65 0.59 30.09
CA THR A 117 3.40 -0.60 29.66
C THR A 117 2.69 -1.28 28.47
N ASP A 118 1.37 -1.44 28.55
CA ASP A 118 0.56 -1.96 27.46
C ASP A 118 0.63 -1.07 26.21
N ARG A 119 0.66 0.26 26.40
CA ARG A 119 0.85 1.21 25.28
C ARG A 119 2.17 0.99 24.58
N ILE A 120 3.29 0.87 25.33
CA ILE A 120 4.62 0.60 24.75
C ILE A 120 4.61 -0.74 24.02
N THR A 121 4.03 -1.77 24.61
CA THR A 121 3.95 -3.10 24.00
C THR A 121 3.21 -3.07 22.67
N ARG A 122 2.09 -2.35 22.59
CA ARG A 122 1.35 -2.15 21.33
C ARG A 122 2.18 -1.41 20.28
N LEU A 123 2.96 -0.39 20.66
CA LEU A 123 3.83 0.35 19.75
C LEU A 123 4.96 -0.53 19.20
N VAL A 124 5.60 -1.31 20.07
CA VAL A 124 6.67 -2.25 19.66
C VAL A 124 6.12 -3.32 18.70
N ASN A 125 4.95 -3.89 19.00
CA ASN A 125 4.32 -4.87 18.13
C ASN A 125 3.99 -4.28 16.72
N LYS A 126 3.53 -3.03 16.67
CA LYS A 126 3.32 -2.32 15.39
C LYS A 126 4.61 -2.14 14.60
N MET A 127 5.74 -1.85 15.26
CA MET A 127 7.05 -1.75 14.59
C MET A 127 7.53 -3.11 14.05
N LEU A 128 7.32 -4.18 14.81
CA LEU A 128 7.65 -5.53 14.36
C LEU A 128 6.80 -5.94 13.16
N GLU A 129 5.50 -5.65 13.18
CA GLU A 129 4.60 -5.89 12.04
C GLU A 129 5.06 -5.17 10.77
N LEU A 130 5.52 -3.93 10.89
CA LEU A 130 6.08 -3.19 9.74
C LEU A 130 7.37 -3.83 9.23
N SER A 131 8.25 -4.24 10.15
CA SER A 131 9.50 -4.93 9.78
C SER A 131 9.21 -6.25 9.07
N ASP A 132 8.22 -7.01 9.54
CA ASP A 132 7.81 -8.27 8.92
C ASP A 132 7.13 -8.07 7.56
N ALA A 133 6.35 -7.01 7.41
CA ALA A 133 5.72 -6.66 6.12
C ALA A 133 6.76 -6.35 5.04
N ASN A 134 7.87 -5.72 5.42
CA ASN A 134 8.98 -5.38 4.54
C ASN A 134 9.94 -6.56 4.31
N SER A 135 9.80 -7.62 5.07
CA SER A 135 10.60 -8.84 4.88
C SER A 135 10.18 -9.56 3.60
N GLN A 136 11.16 -9.89 2.76
CA GLN A 136 10.95 -10.75 1.58
C GLN A 136 10.92 -12.26 1.94
N ALA A 137 10.91 -12.58 3.24
CA ALA A 137 10.87 -13.97 3.69
C ALA A 137 9.60 -14.66 3.19
N VAL A 138 9.75 -15.86 2.63
CA VAL A 138 8.63 -16.69 2.17
C VAL A 138 7.82 -17.12 3.40
N ILE A 139 6.50 -16.92 3.36
CA ILE A 139 5.60 -17.47 4.37
C ILE A 139 5.29 -18.92 3.98
N GLU A 140 5.62 -19.86 4.86
CA GLU A 140 5.27 -21.26 4.66
C GLU A 140 3.76 -21.43 4.76
N ARG A 141 3.17 -22.09 3.75
CA ARG A 141 1.73 -22.35 3.64
C ARG A 141 1.45 -23.83 3.96
N ASN A 142 1.68 -24.21 5.20
CA ASN A 142 1.61 -25.59 5.65
C ASN A 142 0.28 -25.93 6.34
N ASP A 143 -0.59 -24.92 6.55
CA ASP A 143 -1.83 -25.11 7.27
C ASP A 143 -2.97 -25.42 6.28
N GLN A 144 -3.80 -26.41 6.60
CA GLN A 144 -5.08 -26.66 5.92
C GLN A 144 -6.19 -26.04 6.76
N VAL A 145 -6.73 -24.91 6.33
CA VAL A 145 -7.65 -24.09 7.14
C VAL A 145 -8.94 -23.81 6.35
N PRO A 146 -10.11 -24.09 6.94
CA PRO A 146 -11.38 -23.67 6.35
C PRO A 146 -11.44 -22.15 6.20
N ALA A 147 -11.98 -21.66 5.07
CA ALA A 147 -12.16 -20.22 4.83
C ALA A 147 -13.00 -19.56 5.94
N LEU A 148 -14.04 -20.25 6.39
CA LEU A 148 -14.91 -19.81 7.48
C LEU A 148 -14.14 -19.65 8.80
N GLN A 149 -13.17 -20.50 9.10
CA GLN A 149 -12.34 -20.38 10.32
C GLN A 149 -11.51 -19.09 10.27
N ILE A 150 -10.85 -18.81 9.14
CA ILE A 150 -10.09 -17.56 8.96
C ILE A 150 -10.97 -16.34 9.21
N ALA A 151 -12.18 -16.33 8.66
CA ALA A 151 -13.13 -15.24 8.84
C ALA A 151 -13.57 -15.09 10.29
N THR A 152 -13.94 -16.19 10.94
CA THR A 152 -14.43 -16.18 12.32
C THR A 152 -13.34 -15.67 13.29
N GLU A 153 -12.12 -16.19 13.18
CA GLU A 153 -10.99 -15.74 13.99
C GLU A 153 -10.66 -14.26 13.74
N ALA A 154 -10.75 -13.80 12.49
CA ALA A 154 -10.49 -12.39 12.16
C ALA A 154 -11.59 -11.45 12.69
N VAL A 155 -12.86 -11.86 12.64
CA VAL A 155 -13.99 -11.12 13.23
C VAL A 155 -13.83 -11.02 14.76
N GLU A 156 -13.48 -12.10 15.42
CA GLU A 156 -13.21 -12.11 16.87
C GLU A 156 -12.02 -11.20 17.23
N ALA A 157 -10.91 -11.31 16.50
CA ALA A 157 -9.70 -10.54 16.75
C ALA A 157 -9.85 -9.04 16.45
N SER A 158 -10.74 -8.66 15.54
CA SER A 158 -11.04 -7.25 15.22
C SER A 158 -12.03 -6.60 16.16
N TYR A 159 -12.77 -7.37 16.95
CA TYR A 159 -13.88 -6.92 17.81
C TYR A 159 -15.01 -6.20 17.05
N ILE A 160 -15.08 -6.31 15.72
CA ILE A 160 -16.05 -5.58 14.90
C ILE A 160 -17.49 -5.98 15.21
N ALA A 161 -17.74 -7.26 15.48
CA ALA A 161 -19.08 -7.77 15.86
C ALA A 161 -19.60 -7.20 17.20
N ASN A 162 -18.71 -6.74 18.06
CA ASN A 162 -19.06 -6.18 19.37
C ASN A 162 -19.02 -4.65 19.39
N ALA A 163 -18.81 -3.99 18.25
CA ALA A 163 -18.74 -2.55 18.16
C ALA A 163 -20.14 -1.91 18.34
N PRO A 164 -20.39 -1.10 19.37
CA PRO A 164 -21.76 -0.64 19.71
C PRO A 164 -22.36 0.32 18.68
N HIS A 165 -21.51 0.95 17.87
CA HIS A 165 -21.90 1.94 16.85
C HIS A 165 -22.15 1.32 15.49
N LEU A 166 -21.90 0.00 15.32
CA LEU A 166 -21.86 -0.70 14.05
C LEU A 166 -22.87 -1.85 14.05
N ASP A 167 -23.54 -2.05 12.93
CA ASP A 167 -24.32 -3.24 12.62
C ASP A 167 -23.46 -4.12 11.69
N PHE A 168 -23.00 -5.26 12.22
CA PHE A 168 -22.07 -6.12 11.48
C PHE A 168 -22.77 -7.40 11.05
N GLU A 169 -22.63 -7.73 9.76
CA GLU A 169 -23.16 -8.96 9.16
C GLU A 169 -22.02 -9.78 8.53
N MET A 170 -22.10 -11.11 8.64
CA MET A 170 -21.21 -12.04 7.95
C MET A 170 -22.03 -12.97 7.06
N ASN A 171 -21.72 -12.94 5.76
CA ASN A 171 -22.38 -13.76 4.73
C ASN A 171 -21.38 -14.73 4.10
N VAL A 172 -21.73 -16.00 4.06
CA VAL A 172 -20.88 -17.06 3.51
C VAL A 172 -21.64 -17.77 2.39
N SER A 173 -21.05 -17.86 1.21
CA SER A 173 -21.65 -18.65 0.13
C SER A 173 -21.60 -20.14 0.45
N ALA A 174 -22.55 -20.91 -0.05
CA ALA A 174 -22.60 -22.36 0.17
C ALA A 174 -21.30 -23.09 -0.27
N GLU A 175 -20.63 -22.57 -1.28
CA GLU A 175 -19.35 -23.09 -1.77
C GLU A 175 -18.23 -22.78 -0.79
N ALA A 176 -18.20 -21.56 -0.21
CA ALA A 176 -17.17 -21.11 0.71
C ALA A 176 -17.26 -21.80 2.10
N GLU A 177 -18.43 -22.31 2.51
CA GLU A 177 -18.61 -23.02 3.78
C GLU A 177 -17.72 -24.27 3.90
N THR A 178 -17.46 -24.94 2.79
CA THR A 178 -16.73 -26.23 2.76
C THR A 178 -15.30 -26.11 2.26
N VAL A 179 -14.89 -24.94 1.80
CA VAL A 179 -13.58 -24.72 1.20
C VAL A 179 -12.48 -24.69 2.26
N VAL A 180 -11.42 -25.46 1.99
CA VAL A 180 -10.19 -25.52 2.80
C VAL A 180 -9.03 -24.97 1.97
N LEU A 181 -8.33 -23.98 2.54
CA LEU A 181 -7.16 -23.34 1.90
C LEU A 181 -5.87 -23.98 2.39
N ASN A 182 -4.91 -24.08 1.48
CA ASN A 182 -3.51 -24.34 1.80
C ASN A 182 -2.79 -22.99 2.03
N THR A 183 -2.69 -22.55 3.29
CA THR A 183 -2.22 -21.21 3.62
C THR A 183 -1.42 -21.21 4.93
N ASN A 184 -1.08 -20.03 5.42
CA ASN A 184 -0.65 -19.82 6.81
C ASN A 184 -1.81 -19.14 7.56
N CYS A 185 -2.44 -19.87 8.47
CA CYS A 185 -3.64 -19.44 9.18
C CYS A 185 -3.42 -18.10 9.88
N ARG A 186 -2.35 -17.99 10.66
CA ARG A 186 -2.02 -16.78 11.44
C ARG A 186 -1.86 -15.54 10.54
N SER A 187 -1.20 -15.68 9.40
CA SER A 187 -0.97 -14.58 8.47
C SER A 187 -2.25 -14.18 7.73
N ALA A 188 -3.09 -15.16 7.34
CA ALA A 188 -4.37 -14.91 6.69
C ALA A 188 -5.36 -14.21 7.64
N VAL A 189 -5.52 -14.73 8.86
CA VAL A 189 -6.33 -14.11 9.92
C VAL A 189 -5.85 -12.69 10.19
N ARG A 190 -4.53 -12.48 10.31
CA ARG A 190 -3.98 -11.15 10.57
C ARG A 190 -4.28 -10.16 9.46
N ALA A 191 -4.12 -10.55 8.19
CA ALA A 191 -4.42 -9.70 7.04
C ALA A 191 -5.90 -9.26 7.06
N LEU A 192 -6.81 -10.19 7.26
CA LEU A 192 -8.26 -9.91 7.30
C LEU A 192 -8.64 -9.06 8.53
N THR A 193 -8.03 -9.33 9.71
CA THR A 193 -8.24 -8.53 10.94
C THR A 193 -7.90 -7.06 10.73
N LEU A 194 -6.82 -6.76 9.98
CA LEU A 194 -6.42 -5.38 9.70
C LEU A 194 -7.44 -4.64 8.83
N ILE A 195 -8.06 -5.32 7.86
CA ILE A 195 -9.11 -4.75 7.01
C ILE A 195 -10.39 -4.52 7.84
N LEU A 196 -10.83 -5.52 8.60
CA LEU A 196 -12.01 -5.43 9.48
C LEU A 196 -11.83 -4.33 10.55
N GLY A 197 -10.62 -4.21 11.10
CA GLY A 197 -10.29 -3.13 12.04
C GLY A 197 -10.41 -1.74 11.40
N ASN A 198 -10.03 -1.60 10.13
CA ASN A 198 -10.24 -0.36 9.39
C ASN A 198 -11.73 -0.08 9.17
N ALA A 199 -12.53 -1.06 8.74
CA ALA A 199 -13.97 -0.92 8.62
C ALA A 199 -14.60 -0.46 9.95
N CYS A 200 -14.25 -1.11 11.08
CA CYS A 200 -14.72 -0.72 12.41
C CYS A 200 -14.34 0.71 12.80
N LYS A 201 -13.13 1.14 12.42
CA LYS A 201 -12.58 2.46 12.78
C LYS A 201 -13.20 3.59 11.97
N PHE A 202 -13.33 3.42 10.65
CA PHE A 202 -13.72 4.48 9.73
C PHE A 202 -15.26 4.56 9.51
N THR A 203 -16.00 3.61 10.08
CA THR A 203 -17.46 3.60 10.08
C THR A 203 -18.06 4.30 11.31
N LYS A 204 -17.24 4.92 12.18
CA LYS A 204 -17.74 5.74 13.28
C LYS A 204 -18.43 6.99 12.73
N ALA A 205 -19.65 7.25 13.20
CA ALA A 205 -20.30 8.53 12.96
C ALA A 205 -19.37 9.65 13.47
N PRO A 206 -19.16 10.75 12.71
CA PRO A 206 -18.46 11.90 13.24
C PRO A 206 -19.17 12.37 14.52
N GLU A 207 -18.40 12.61 15.58
CA GLU A 207 -18.94 13.18 16.82
C GLU A 207 -19.68 14.47 16.46
N ALA A 208 -21.02 14.43 16.57
CA ALA A 208 -21.88 15.51 16.15
C ALA A 208 -21.65 16.72 17.08
N HIS A 209 -20.92 17.72 16.59
CA HIS A 209 -20.97 19.09 17.13
C HIS A 209 -22.25 19.82 16.70
N SER A 210 -23.25 19.10 16.22
CA SER A 210 -24.54 19.66 15.82
C SER A 210 -25.67 19.04 16.63
N ARG A 211 -26.20 19.86 17.56
CA ARG A 211 -27.48 19.63 18.21
C ARG A 211 -28.61 19.65 17.15
N HIS A 212 -29.03 18.49 16.68
CA HIS A 212 -30.42 18.26 16.21
C HIS A 212 -30.64 16.74 16.19
N ASP A 213 -31.70 16.31 16.84
CA ASP A 213 -32.19 14.94 16.97
C ASP A 213 -32.56 14.33 15.61
N ILE A 214 -31.64 13.74 14.93
CA ILE A 214 -31.89 12.81 13.83
C ILE A 214 -31.57 11.41 14.38
N PRO A 215 -32.49 10.43 14.30
CA PRO A 215 -32.18 9.06 14.63
C PRO A 215 -31.01 8.62 13.75
N GLN A 216 -29.84 8.43 14.33
CA GLN A 216 -28.70 7.93 13.60
C GLN A 216 -28.99 6.47 13.29
N GLU A 217 -29.26 6.15 12.03
CA GLU A 217 -29.17 4.76 11.55
C GLU A 217 -27.78 4.22 11.90
N LYS A 218 -27.74 3.03 12.48
CA LYS A 218 -26.47 2.36 12.76
C LYS A 218 -25.69 2.23 11.45
N GLN A 219 -24.45 2.60 11.51
CA GLN A 219 -23.53 2.37 10.40
C GLN A 219 -23.38 0.85 10.18
N LYS A 220 -23.17 0.43 8.94
CA LYS A 220 -23.10 -0.99 8.58
C LYS A 220 -21.71 -1.38 8.16
N ALA A 221 -21.32 -2.60 8.52
CA ALA A 221 -20.19 -3.28 7.91
C ALA A 221 -20.56 -4.74 7.65
N GLN A 222 -20.03 -5.29 6.56
CA GLN A 222 -20.33 -6.65 6.13
C GLN A 222 -19.03 -7.35 5.71
N LEU A 223 -18.92 -8.62 6.08
CA LEU A 223 -17.93 -9.53 5.54
C LEU A 223 -18.63 -10.58 4.70
N SER A 224 -18.35 -10.64 3.42
CA SER A 224 -18.82 -11.71 2.53
C SER A 224 -17.69 -12.62 2.13
N ILE A 225 -17.96 -13.94 2.10
CA ILE A 225 -16.99 -14.96 1.68
C ILE A 225 -17.58 -15.69 0.49
N ASP A 226 -16.87 -15.64 -0.61
CA ASP A 226 -17.23 -16.36 -1.84
C ASP A 226 -16.02 -17.07 -2.46
N VAL A 227 -16.27 -17.92 -3.43
CA VAL A 227 -15.25 -18.66 -4.19
C VAL A 227 -15.40 -18.31 -5.65
N ASP A 228 -14.29 -17.93 -6.28
CA ASP A 228 -14.22 -17.61 -7.70
C ASP A 228 -13.04 -18.37 -8.33
N ASP A 229 -13.34 -19.29 -9.25
CA ASP A 229 -12.40 -20.19 -9.93
C ASP A 229 -11.44 -20.93 -8.98
N ARG A 230 -10.32 -20.32 -8.64
CA ARG A 230 -9.24 -20.90 -7.82
C ARG A 230 -8.89 -20.04 -6.61
N MET A 231 -9.72 -19.06 -6.31
CA MET A 231 -9.46 -18.09 -5.24
C MET A 231 -10.65 -18.05 -4.29
N VAL A 232 -10.37 -17.96 -3.00
CA VAL A 232 -11.36 -17.53 -2.01
C VAL A 232 -11.28 -16.01 -1.90
N ARG A 233 -12.44 -15.36 -1.90
CA ARG A 233 -12.58 -13.92 -1.78
C ARG A 233 -13.24 -13.59 -0.45
N PHE A 234 -12.58 -12.75 0.31
CA PHE A 234 -13.10 -12.12 1.53
C PHE A 234 -13.39 -10.66 1.19
N VAL A 235 -14.67 -10.30 1.12
CA VAL A 235 -15.13 -8.97 0.73
C VAL A 235 -15.59 -8.25 1.99
N VAL A 236 -14.88 -7.19 2.37
CA VAL A 236 -15.22 -6.34 3.52
C VAL A 236 -15.79 -5.03 2.99
N GLU A 237 -17.05 -4.76 3.31
CA GLU A 237 -17.79 -3.56 2.95
C GLU A 237 -18.12 -2.77 4.20
N ASP A 238 -18.03 -1.45 4.10
CA ASP A 238 -18.45 -0.53 5.16
C ASP A 238 -19.20 0.67 4.59
N THR A 239 -19.97 1.32 5.43
CA THR A 239 -20.69 2.56 5.10
C THR A 239 -20.02 3.80 5.68
N GLY A 240 -18.71 3.73 5.87
CA GLY A 240 -17.91 4.79 6.47
C GLY A 240 -17.65 5.98 5.56
N ILE A 241 -16.56 6.70 5.84
CA ILE A 241 -16.19 7.93 5.13
C ILE A 241 -15.86 7.73 3.64
N GLY A 242 -15.62 6.47 3.21
CA GLY A 242 -15.20 6.16 1.85
C GLY A 242 -13.76 6.56 1.56
N ILE A 243 -13.31 6.23 0.34
CA ILE A 243 -11.97 6.52 -0.18
C ILE A 243 -12.12 7.00 -1.62
N THR A 244 -11.54 8.14 -1.95
CA THR A 244 -11.60 8.69 -3.31
C THR A 244 -10.70 7.90 -4.26
N ALA A 245 -10.94 8.02 -5.57
CA ALA A 245 -10.11 7.34 -6.58
C ALA A 245 -8.64 7.79 -6.54
N GLU A 246 -8.39 9.07 -6.21
CA GLU A 246 -7.04 9.62 -6.05
C GLU A 246 -6.33 9.03 -4.82
N GLU A 247 -7.05 8.92 -3.71
CA GLU A 247 -6.53 8.31 -2.48
C GLU A 247 -6.27 6.81 -2.62
N ALA A 248 -7.07 6.11 -3.43
CA ALA A 248 -6.98 4.67 -3.65
C ALA A 248 -5.61 4.21 -4.18
N GLU A 249 -4.91 5.07 -4.93
CA GLU A 249 -3.57 4.77 -5.43
C GLU A 249 -2.53 4.69 -4.31
N HIS A 250 -2.75 5.41 -3.21
CA HIS A 250 -1.77 5.62 -2.15
C HIS A 250 -2.08 4.91 -0.83
N ILE A 251 -3.31 4.41 -0.62
CA ILE A 251 -3.72 3.80 0.68
C ILE A 251 -2.91 2.57 1.10
N PHE A 252 -2.23 1.93 0.16
CA PHE A 252 -1.37 0.78 0.42
C PHE A 252 0.11 1.15 0.56
N GLU A 253 0.46 2.43 0.40
CA GLU A 253 1.82 2.91 0.66
C GLU A 253 2.09 3.01 2.16
N GLU A 254 3.34 2.82 2.56
CA GLU A 254 3.73 2.88 3.97
C GLU A 254 3.57 4.31 4.50
N PHE A 255 3.05 4.42 5.74
CA PHE A 255 2.90 5.68 6.47
C PHE A 255 1.88 6.66 5.90
N VAL A 256 1.12 6.30 4.88
CA VAL A 256 0.05 7.13 4.33
C VAL A 256 -1.15 7.11 5.26
N GLN A 257 -1.60 8.29 5.67
CA GLN A 257 -2.81 8.52 6.45
C GLN A 257 -3.65 9.55 5.72
N LEU A 258 -4.82 9.16 5.24
CA LEU A 258 -5.75 10.05 4.54
C LEU A 258 -6.37 11.07 5.50
N ASN A 259 -6.49 10.72 6.78
CA ASN A 259 -7.15 11.57 7.75
C ASN A 259 -6.45 11.48 9.12
N HIS A 260 -5.85 12.57 9.56
CA HIS A 260 -5.16 12.69 10.86
C HIS A 260 -6.11 12.71 12.07
N TYR A 261 -7.44 12.82 11.84
CA TYR A 261 -8.45 12.78 12.91
C TYR A 261 -8.63 11.38 13.53
N TYR A 262 -8.28 10.34 12.78
CA TYR A 262 -8.40 8.98 13.25
C TYR A 262 -7.02 8.45 13.68
N ASP A 263 -6.91 8.06 14.93
CA ASP A 263 -5.70 7.43 15.47
C ASP A 263 -5.22 6.26 14.60
N GLY A 264 -4.05 6.35 14.03
CA GLY A 264 -3.50 5.30 13.17
C GLY A 264 -2.03 5.52 12.85
N THR A 265 -1.37 4.52 12.30
CA THR A 265 0.04 4.58 11.91
C THR A 265 0.24 4.59 10.39
N GLY A 266 -0.83 4.49 9.59
CA GLY A 266 -0.73 4.36 8.14
C GLY A 266 -0.06 3.06 7.65
N ILE A 267 0.02 2.04 8.51
CA ILE A 267 0.76 0.80 8.21
C ILE A 267 -0.20 -0.38 7.95
N GLY A 268 -1.41 -0.33 8.52
CA GLY A 268 -2.32 -1.50 8.56
C GLY A 268 -2.62 -2.08 7.18
N LEU A 269 -2.97 -1.27 6.20
CA LEU A 269 -3.29 -1.73 4.84
C LEU A 269 -2.06 -2.23 4.09
N THR A 270 -0.91 -1.60 4.28
CA THR A 270 0.37 -2.03 3.70
C THR A 270 0.75 -3.43 4.21
N VAL A 271 0.66 -3.65 5.53
CA VAL A 271 0.91 -4.96 6.16
C VAL A 271 -0.10 -5.99 5.66
N ALA A 272 -1.39 -5.67 5.65
CA ALA A 272 -2.44 -6.56 5.19
C ALA A 272 -2.19 -7.04 3.75
N ARG A 273 -1.92 -6.10 2.83
CA ARG A 273 -1.65 -6.42 1.42
C ARG A 273 -0.36 -7.21 1.23
N SER A 274 0.70 -6.86 1.97
CA SER A 274 1.97 -7.61 1.95
C SER A 274 1.76 -9.06 2.40
N LEU A 275 1.01 -9.31 3.47
CA LEU A 275 0.68 -10.65 3.94
C LEU A 275 -0.13 -11.42 2.89
N ALA A 276 -1.18 -10.83 2.33
CA ALA A 276 -2.00 -11.48 1.30
C ALA A 276 -1.16 -11.86 0.06
N ARG A 277 -0.28 -10.97 -0.41
CA ARG A 277 0.61 -11.23 -1.55
C ARG A 277 1.61 -12.35 -1.28
N ARG A 278 2.18 -12.38 -0.10
CA ARG A 278 3.11 -13.45 0.33
C ARG A 278 2.40 -14.80 0.50
N LEU A 279 1.08 -14.79 0.71
CA LEU A 279 0.22 -15.98 0.69
C LEU A 279 -0.25 -16.36 -0.71
N GLY A 280 0.14 -15.61 -1.75
CA GLY A 280 -0.21 -15.88 -3.15
C GLY A 280 -1.52 -15.25 -3.61
N GLY A 281 -2.10 -14.36 -2.80
CA GLY A 281 -3.28 -13.56 -3.13
C GLY A 281 -2.98 -12.07 -3.30
N ASP A 282 -3.97 -11.21 -3.09
CA ASP A 282 -3.81 -9.75 -3.01
C ASP A 282 -4.94 -9.13 -2.17
N ILE A 283 -4.82 -7.84 -1.87
CA ILE A 283 -5.89 -7.01 -1.34
C ILE A 283 -6.04 -5.81 -2.24
N VAL A 284 -7.25 -5.58 -2.72
CA VAL A 284 -7.60 -4.46 -3.58
C VAL A 284 -8.77 -3.67 -3.00
N LEU A 285 -8.84 -2.38 -3.32
CA LEU A 285 -9.99 -1.53 -3.05
C LEU A 285 -10.85 -1.48 -4.31
N ASP A 286 -12.15 -1.71 -4.16
CA ASP A 286 -13.14 -1.49 -5.22
C ASP A 286 -13.59 -0.02 -5.19
N THR A 287 -13.03 0.79 -6.06
CA THR A 287 -13.32 2.23 -6.16
C THR A 287 -14.70 2.55 -6.73
N SER A 288 -15.41 1.55 -7.26
CA SER A 288 -16.78 1.71 -7.78
C SER A 288 -17.85 1.65 -6.67
N TYR A 289 -17.48 1.15 -5.49
CA TYR A 289 -18.41 0.99 -4.37
C TYR A 289 -18.71 2.31 -3.67
N GLN A 290 -20.00 2.56 -3.42
CA GLN A 290 -20.54 3.71 -2.70
C GLN A 290 -21.79 3.29 -1.91
N PRO A 291 -22.06 3.82 -0.70
CA PRO A 291 -21.21 4.67 0.11
C PRO A 291 -20.18 3.85 0.91
N GLY A 292 -19.07 4.44 1.31
CA GLY A 292 -18.05 3.80 2.14
C GLY A 292 -16.93 3.17 1.36
N ALA A 293 -16.32 2.11 1.89
CA ALA A 293 -15.22 1.39 1.25
C ALA A 293 -15.53 -0.11 1.09
N ARG A 294 -15.02 -0.71 0.00
CA ARG A 294 -15.08 -2.14 -0.25
C ARG A 294 -13.67 -2.67 -0.51
N PHE A 295 -13.16 -3.46 0.42
CA PHE A 295 -11.90 -4.16 0.28
C PHE A 295 -12.13 -5.61 -0.10
N VAL A 296 -11.39 -6.10 -1.09
CA VAL A 296 -11.43 -7.49 -1.53
C VAL A 296 -10.07 -8.12 -1.29
N MET A 297 -10.01 -9.05 -0.33
CA MET A 297 -8.85 -9.90 -0.09
C MET A 297 -9.07 -11.23 -0.80
N THR A 298 -8.08 -11.67 -1.57
CA THR A 298 -8.09 -12.96 -2.27
C THR A 298 -6.99 -13.86 -1.73
N LEU A 299 -7.28 -15.15 -1.62
CA LEU A 299 -6.29 -16.18 -1.31
C LEU A 299 -6.48 -17.39 -2.23
N PRO A 300 -5.39 -18.05 -2.68
CA PRO A 300 -5.49 -19.25 -3.51
C PRO A 300 -6.03 -20.45 -2.71
N LEU A 301 -6.76 -21.32 -3.41
CA LEU A 301 -7.27 -22.59 -2.90
C LEU A 301 -6.17 -23.62 -2.67
#